data_0daa582ff9e281851e5dc0005dd06a08
#
_entry.id   0daa582ff9e281851e5dc0005dd06a08
#
_cell.length_a   1.000
_cell.length_b   1.000
_cell.length_c   1.000
_cell.angle_alpha   90.00
_cell.angle_beta   90.00
_cell.angle_gamma   90.00
#
_symmetry.space_group_name_H-M   'P 1'
#
loop_
_entity.id
_entity.type
_entity.pdbx_description
1 polymer ?
#
loop_
_entity_poly.entity_id
_entity_poly.type
_entity_poly.pdbx_seq_one_letter_code
_entity_poly.pdbx_strand_id
1 'polypeptide(L)'
;MKRIFYILALLAFMTVEKGASAQTMSVATNILDYACLGTFNAELSCPLSRRWSLTAGARYNPFTYRRGDPDRQFQMRQQSYSIGARLWPWHIWSGWWFAGKLRYQEYNTGGLRSPETREGDRFGAGCYGGYTHMLTSHLNLEFGLGLWGGLDVFKCYSCPICGVTLSSGKTAFLRPDDIMISLVYVF
;
A
#
# COMPACT_ATOMS: atom_id res chain seq x y z
N MET A 1 -4.41 -3.09 27.83
CA MET A 1 -3.92 -1.74 28.14
C MET A 1 -3.02 -1.16 27.03
N LYS A 2 -2.02 -1.88 26.48
CA LYS A 2 -1.14 -1.34 25.42
C LYS A 2 -1.89 -0.90 24.14
N ARG A 3 -2.93 -1.62 23.71
CA ARG A 3 -3.71 -1.28 22.48
C ARG A 3 -4.52 0.02 22.63
N ILE A 4 -5.04 0.30 23.83
CA ILE A 4 -5.77 1.54 24.13
C ILE A 4 -4.82 2.73 24.13
N PHE A 5 -3.59 2.55 24.59
CA PHE A 5 -2.56 3.58 24.59
C PHE A 5 -2.17 4.01 23.18
N TYR A 6 -2.06 3.06 22.23
CA TYR A 6 -1.78 3.38 20.82
C TYR A 6 -2.95 4.10 20.12
N ILE A 7 -4.19 3.75 20.45
CA ILE A 7 -5.39 4.44 19.93
C ILE A 7 -5.47 5.86 20.49
N LEU A 8 -5.20 6.04 21.79
CA LEU A 8 -5.16 7.36 22.43
C LEU A 8 -3.99 8.21 21.92
N ALA A 9 -2.82 7.63 21.69
CA ALA A 9 -1.69 8.32 21.08
C ALA A 9 -1.99 8.74 19.62
N LEU A 10 -2.68 7.92 18.86
CA LEU A 10 -3.14 8.24 17.50
C LEU A 10 -4.19 9.37 17.51
N LEU A 11 -5.14 9.33 18.45
CA LEU A 11 -6.14 10.39 18.66
C LEU A 11 -5.52 11.70 19.17
N ALA A 12 -4.52 11.64 20.06
CA ALA A 12 -3.80 12.82 20.54
C ALA A 12 -2.97 13.49 19.43
N PHE A 13 -2.46 12.71 18.46
CA PHE A 13 -1.78 13.26 17.27
C PHE A 13 -2.74 14.03 16.34
N MET A 14 -4.05 13.75 16.40
CA MET A 14 -5.07 14.44 15.62
C MET A 14 -5.55 15.77 16.23
N THR A 15 -5.14 16.10 17.46
CA THR A 15 -5.54 17.33 18.15
C THR A 15 -4.51 18.47 18.07
N VAL A 16 -3.57 18.42 17.13
CA VAL A 16 -2.62 19.51 16.89
C VAL A 16 -3.38 20.72 16.35
N GLU A 17 -3.27 21.77 17.09
CA GLU A 17 -4.05 23.01 17.10
C GLU A 17 -4.22 23.71 15.75
N LYS A 18 -5.41 24.34 15.62
CA LYS A 18 -5.79 25.30 14.59
C LYS A 18 -5.02 26.63 14.74
N GLY A 19 -3.75 26.61 14.35
CA GLY A 19 -3.06 27.83 13.95
C GLY A 19 -3.24 28.03 12.47
N ALA A 20 -3.45 29.27 11.99
CA ALA A 20 -3.77 29.68 10.62
C ALA A 20 -3.22 28.73 9.54
N SER A 21 -4.09 27.97 8.97
CA SER A 21 -4.03 26.79 8.19
C SER A 21 -3.07 26.84 6.99
N ALA A 22 -1.87 26.39 7.20
CA ALA A 22 -1.21 25.63 6.16
C ALA A 22 -1.68 24.17 6.33
N GLN A 23 -2.25 23.57 5.29
CA GLN A 23 -2.61 22.15 5.26
C GLN A 23 -1.36 21.34 5.68
N THR A 24 -1.44 20.63 6.80
CA THR A 24 -0.26 20.09 7.47
C THR A 24 -0.05 18.60 7.22
N MET A 25 -1.10 17.89 6.84
CA MET A 25 -1.05 16.45 6.59
C MET A 25 -2.17 16.02 5.66
N SER A 26 -1.99 14.89 4.99
CA SER A 26 -3.09 14.20 4.32
C SER A 26 -3.08 12.71 4.63
N VAL A 27 -4.28 12.13 4.60
CA VAL A 27 -4.53 10.69 4.70
C VAL A 27 -5.21 10.24 3.42
N ALA A 28 -4.69 9.23 2.79
CA ALA A 28 -5.26 8.66 1.58
C ALA A 28 -5.60 7.19 1.74
N THR A 29 -6.64 6.76 1.05
CA THR A 29 -6.97 5.34 0.92
C THR A 29 -7.30 5.03 -0.55
N ASN A 30 -6.72 3.94 -1.07
CA ASN A 30 -6.98 3.48 -2.44
C ASN A 30 -8.23 2.62 -2.47
N ILE A 31 -9.25 3.07 -3.19
CA ILE A 31 -10.56 2.39 -3.30
C ILE A 31 -10.42 1.06 -4.04
N LEU A 32 -9.54 0.99 -5.04
CA LEU A 32 -9.34 -0.23 -5.83
C LEU A 32 -8.75 -1.40 -5.01
N ASP A 33 -7.95 -1.12 -3.99
CA ASP A 33 -7.40 -2.15 -3.11
C ASP A 33 -8.51 -2.89 -2.35
N TYR A 34 -9.61 -2.21 -2.00
CA TYR A 34 -10.77 -2.87 -1.38
C TYR A 34 -11.52 -3.77 -2.36
N ALA A 35 -11.59 -3.39 -3.64
CA ALA A 35 -12.15 -4.24 -4.69
C ALA A 35 -11.25 -5.46 -4.97
N CYS A 36 -9.94 -5.34 -4.76
CA CYS A 36 -8.98 -6.44 -4.84
C CYS A 36 -8.98 -7.27 -3.55
N LEU A 37 -10.05 -8.06 -3.35
CA LEU A 37 -10.21 -9.02 -2.24
C LEU A 37 -10.09 -8.38 -0.84
N GLY A 38 -10.54 -7.13 -0.69
CA GLY A 38 -10.65 -6.47 0.61
C GLY A 38 -9.31 -6.09 1.23
N THR A 39 -8.33 -5.70 0.44
CA THR A 39 -7.03 -5.23 0.96
C THR A 39 -7.20 -3.88 1.67
N PHE A 40 -7.01 -3.85 2.98
CA PHE A 40 -6.96 -2.62 3.75
C PHE A 40 -5.70 -1.83 3.41
N ASN A 41 -5.84 -0.52 3.25
CA ASN A 41 -4.72 0.34 2.94
C ASN A 41 -4.89 1.74 3.52
N ALA A 42 -3.78 2.37 3.85
CA ALA A 42 -3.72 3.77 4.23
C ALA A 42 -2.35 4.34 3.84
N GLU A 43 -2.34 5.57 3.39
CA GLU A 43 -1.14 6.35 3.13
C GLU A 43 -1.23 7.70 3.81
N LEU A 44 -0.21 8.06 4.57
CA LEU A 44 -0.02 9.36 5.19
C LEU A 44 0.92 10.18 4.33
N SER A 45 0.66 11.48 4.20
CA SER A 45 1.55 12.41 3.51
C SER A 45 1.74 13.67 4.34
N CYS A 46 3.00 14.06 4.50
CA CYS A 46 3.40 15.27 5.21
C CYS A 46 4.14 16.21 4.25
N PRO A 47 3.81 17.51 4.20
CA PRO A 47 4.51 18.46 3.38
C PRO A 47 5.94 18.68 3.92
N LEU A 48 6.91 18.63 3.03
CA LEU A 48 8.31 18.98 3.33
C LEU A 48 8.62 20.40 2.84
N SER A 49 7.99 20.79 1.74
CA SER A 49 8.10 22.11 1.13
C SER A 49 6.89 22.37 0.24
N ARG A 50 6.87 23.53 -0.44
CA ARG A 50 5.77 23.92 -1.36
C ARG A 50 5.51 22.90 -2.49
N ARG A 51 6.51 22.09 -2.84
CA ARG A 51 6.45 21.16 -3.98
C ARG A 51 6.82 19.72 -3.59
N TRP A 52 7.19 19.47 -2.35
CA TRP A 52 7.61 18.14 -1.92
C TRP A 52 6.81 17.70 -0.71
N SER A 53 6.37 16.45 -0.73
CA SER A 53 5.80 15.77 0.42
C SER A 53 6.46 14.42 0.63
N LEU A 54 6.58 14.02 1.90
CA LEU A 54 6.95 12.68 2.30
C LEU A 54 5.70 11.84 2.43
N THR A 55 5.78 10.58 2.05
CA THR A 55 4.67 9.63 2.16
C THR A 55 5.10 8.39 2.92
N ALA A 56 4.19 7.85 3.72
CA ALA A 56 4.33 6.56 4.38
C ALA A 56 3.03 5.79 4.23
N GLY A 57 3.10 4.57 3.75
CA GLY A 57 1.92 3.76 3.46
C GLY A 57 2.01 2.36 4.03
N ALA A 58 0.86 1.80 4.35
CA ALA A 58 0.71 0.41 4.78
C ALA A 58 -0.47 -0.24 4.04
N ARG A 59 -0.32 -1.53 3.72
CA ARG A 59 -1.37 -2.38 3.16
C ARG A 59 -1.41 -3.69 3.91
N TYR A 60 -2.62 -4.20 4.13
CA TYR A 60 -2.83 -5.44 4.85
C TYR A 60 -4.01 -6.21 4.27
N ASN A 61 -3.76 -7.46 3.90
CA ASN A 61 -4.80 -8.39 3.48
C ASN A 61 -4.63 -9.72 4.25
N PRO A 62 -5.50 -10.03 5.22
CA PRO A 62 -5.43 -11.26 6.00
C PRO A 62 -6.23 -12.42 5.41
N PHE A 63 -6.93 -12.23 4.29
CA PHE A 63 -7.99 -13.14 3.88
C PHE A 63 -7.49 -14.41 3.22
N THR A 64 -8.11 -15.51 3.65
CA THR A 64 -8.01 -16.85 3.05
C THR A 64 -9.42 -17.35 2.81
N TYR A 65 -9.73 -17.70 1.58
CA TYR A 65 -11.04 -18.17 1.14
C TYR A 65 -11.05 -19.69 1.03
N ARG A 66 -12.18 -20.34 1.34
CA ARG A 66 -12.37 -21.79 1.32
C ARG A 66 -11.29 -22.54 2.11
N ARG A 67 -11.04 -22.08 3.31
CA ARG A 67 -10.02 -22.65 4.20
C ARG A 67 -10.33 -24.12 4.50
N GLY A 68 -9.31 -24.98 4.36
CA GLY A 68 -9.43 -26.39 4.66
C GLY A 68 -9.66 -27.31 3.44
N ASP A 69 -9.87 -26.76 2.25
CA ASP A 69 -9.97 -27.51 1.00
C ASP A 69 -8.63 -27.37 0.23
N PRO A 70 -7.78 -28.42 0.15
CA PRO A 70 -6.46 -28.32 -0.47
C PRO A 70 -6.49 -27.89 -1.94
N ASP A 71 -7.55 -28.29 -2.67
CA ASP A 71 -7.68 -28.06 -4.10
C ASP A 71 -8.34 -26.73 -4.46
N ARG A 72 -9.11 -26.16 -3.51
CA ARG A 72 -9.94 -24.96 -3.75
C ARG A 72 -9.63 -23.80 -2.82
N GLN A 73 -8.68 -23.95 -1.90
CA GLN A 73 -8.29 -22.87 -1.03
C GLN A 73 -7.57 -21.79 -1.85
N PHE A 74 -8.17 -20.61 -1.85
CA PHE A 74 -7.57 -19.42 -2.41
C PHE A 74 -7.10 -18.50 -1.28
N GLN A 75 -5.86 -18.06 -1.36
CA GLN A 75 -5.31 -17.13 -0.38
C GLN A 75 -4.56 -15.97 -1.05
N MET A 76 -4.76 -14.78 -0.50
CA MET A 76 -4.09 -13.56 -0.92
C MET A 76 -3.65 -12.75 0.29
N ARG A 77 -2.95 -13.44 1.20
CA ARG A 77 -2.43 -12.82 2.41
C ARG A 77 -1.22 -11.98 2.04
N GLN A 78 -1.26 -10.72 2.45
CA GLN A 78 -0.12 -9.82 2.25
C GLN A 78 -0.12 -8.72 3.28
N GLN A 79 1.09 -8.28 3.60
CA GLN A 79 1.32 -7.03 4.30
C GLN A 79 2.44 -6.28 3.59
N SER A 80 2.29 -4.97 3.44
CA SER A 80 3.35 -4.17 2.85
C SER A 80 3.44 -2.80 3.48
N TYR A 81 4.65 -2.29 3.50
CA TYR A 81 4.98 -0.98 4.03
C TYR A 81 5.78 -0.23 2.97
N SER A 82 5.48 1.04 2.82
CA SER A 82 6.17 1.90 1.87
C SER A 82 6.51 3.24 2.50
N ILE A 83 7.64 3.79 2.07
CA ILE A 83 8.05 5.15 2.37
C ILE A 83 8.55 5.80 1.09
N GLY A 84 8.26 7.07 0.88
CA GLY A 84 8.66 7.73 -0.33
C GLY A 84 8.54 9.24 -0.27
N ALA A 85 8.85 9.87 -1.40
CA ALA A 85 8.67 11.28 -1.60
C ALA A 85 7.88 11.54 -2.88
N ARG A 86 7.03 12.57 -2.86
CA ARG A 86 6.28 13.06 -4.01
C ARG A 86 6.72 14.46 -4.39
N LEU A 87 6.88 14.66 -5.66
CA LEU A 87 7.09 15.97 -6.29
C LEU A 87 5.79 16.44 -6.93
N TRP A 88 5.40 17.65 -6.62
CA TRP A 88 4.24 18.35 -7.14
C TRP A 88 4.73 19.53 -7.99
N PRO A 89 4.61 19.48 -9.33
CA PRO A 89 5.12 20.55 -10.19
C PRO A 89 4.54 21.93 -9.87
N TRP A 90 3.30 21.99 -9.37
CA TRP A 90 2.62 23.24 -9.03
C TRP A 90 2.44 23.41 -7.52
N HIS A 91 1.42 22.83 -6.94
CA HIS A 91 1.11 22.90 -5.53
C HIS A 91 0.91 21.51 -4.95
N ILE A 92 1.29 21.37 -3.69
CA ILE A 92 1.05 20.17 -2.88
C ILE A 92 -0.45 19.84 -2.90
N TRP A 93 -0.75 18.55 -3.06
CA TRP A 93 -2.08 17.96 -3.10
C TRP A 93 -3.01 18.47 -4.22
N SER A 94 -2.47 19.06 -5.28
CA SER A 94 -3.23 19.53 -6.42
C SER A 94 -2.52 19.30 -7.75
N GLY A 95 -3.25 18.80 -8.75
CA GLY A 95 -2.75 18.59 -10.10
C GLY A 95 -1.82 17.37 -10.24
N TRP A 96 -0.89 17.44 -11.15
CA TRP A 96 0.06 16.37 -11.45
C TRP A 96 1.07 16.16 -10.32
N TRP A 97 1.45 14.89 -10.10
CA TRP A 97 2.50 14.53 -9.16
C TRP A 97 3.30 13.34 -9.66
N PHE A 98 4.55 13.26 -9.21
CA PHE A 98 5.46 12.15 -9.42
C PHE A 98 6.02 11.71 -8.09
N ALA A 99 6.20 10.40 -7.91
CA ALA A 99 6.70 9.86 -6.64
C ALA A 99 7.73 8.77 -6.85
N GLY A 100 8.70 8.72 -5.95
CA GLY A 100 9.57 7.58 -5.73
C GLY A 100 9.26 6.96 -4.37
N LYS A 101 9.07 5.63 -4.31
CA LYS A 101 8.80 4.91 -3.07
C LYS A 101 9.72 3.71 -2.93
N LEU A 102 10.18 3.46 -1.72
CA LEU A 102 10.73 2.17 -1.30
C LEU A 102 9.61 1.37 -0.68
N ARG A 103 9.57 0.06 -0.97
CA ARG A 103 8.54 -0.83 -0.46
C ARG A 103 9.13 -2.15 -0.01
N TYR A 104 8.63 -2.63 1.12
CA TYR A 104 8.75 -4.00 1.59
C TYR A 104 7.37 -4.65 1.57
N GLN A 105 7.30 -5.89 1.12
CA GLN A 105 6.07 -6.68 1.08
C GLN A 105 6.36 -8.11 1.48
N GLU A 106 5.64 -8.59 2.48
CA GLU A 106 5.50 -10.00 2.81
C GLU A 106 4.20 -10.51 2.19
N TYR A 107 4.24 -11.67 1.55
CA TYR A 107 3.08 -12.22 0.87
C TYR A 107 3.00 -13.74 0.98
N ASN A 108 1.78 -14.25 0.98
CA ASN A 108 1.48 -15.65 0.86
C ASN A 108 0.23 -15.79 -0.01
N THR A 109 0.44 -16.15 -1.28
CA THR A 109 -0.59 -16.15 -2.31
C THR A 109 -0.62 -17.48 -3.03
N GLY A 110 -1.83 -17.99 -3.35
CA GLY A 110 -1.99 -19.23 -4.09
C GLY A 110 -3.44 -19.64 -4.28
N GLY A 111 -3.65 -20.69 -5.05
CA GLY A 111 -4.97 -21.28 -5.24
C GLY A 111 -5.84 -20.62 -6.32
N LEU A 112 -5.30 -19.70 -7.16
CA LEU A 112 -6.10 -19.03 -8.19
C LEU A 112 -6.32 -19.91 -9.44
N ARG A 113 -5.27 -20.60 -9.91
CA ARG A 113 -5.30 -21.45 -11.10
C ARG A 113 -4.81 -22.87 -10.83
N SER A 114 -3.96 -23.02 -9.87
CA SER A 114 -3.40 -24.28 -9.39
C SER A 114 -3.40 -24.27 -7.86
N PRO A 115 -3.35 -25.42 -7.18
CA PRO A 115 -3.23 -25.48 -5.73
C PRO A 115 -1.89 -24.96 -5.22
N GLU A 116 -0.93 -24.68 -6.08
CA GLU A 116 0.38 -24.17 -5.70
C GLU A 116 0.28 -22.85 -4.95
N THR A 117 1.07 -22.75 -3.90
CA THR A 117 1.15 -21.56 -3.04
C THR A 117 2.55 -21.01 -3.05
N ARG A 118 2.66 -19.71 -3.17
CA ARG A 118 3.93 -18.98 -3.10
C ARG A 118 3.91 -18.00 -1.94
N GLU A 119 4.89 -18.14 -1.07
CA GLU A 119 5.15 -17.18 0.00
C GLU A 119 6.53 -16.57 -0.15
N GLY A 120 6.73 -15.39 0.39
CA GLY A 120 8.03 -14.75 0.34
C GLY A 120 7.99 -13.27 0.72
N ASP A 121 9.19 -12.70 0.61
CA ASP A 121 9.46 -11.31 0.92
C ASP A 121 9.95 -10.60 -0.33
N ARG A 122 9.38 -9.43 -0.60
CA ARG A 122 9.79 -8.54 -1.68
C ARG A 122 10.28 -7.22 -1.12
N PHE A 123 11.40 -6.80 -1.61
CA PHE A 123 11.95 -5.50 -1.31
C PHE A 123 12.36 -4.80 -2.61
N GLY A 124 11.99 -3.53 -2.75
CA GLY A 124 12.32 -2.81 -3.97
C GLY A 124 11.94 -1.35 -3.95
N ALA A 125 12.15 -0.72 -5.10
CA ALA A 125 11.82 0.66 -5.35
C ALA A 125 10.79 0.78 -6.47
N GLY A 126 9.99 1.82 -6.42
CA GLY A 126 8.97 2.10 -7.44
C GLY A 126 8.92 3.58 -7.81
N CYS A 127 8.52 3.81 -9.07
CA CYS A 127 8.21 5.14 -9.58
C CYS A 127 6.72 5.21 -9.89
N TYR A 128 6.10 6.31 -9.50
CA TYR A 128 4.65 6.52 -9.60
C TYR A 128 4.39 7.89 -10.19
N GLY A 129 3.29 8.02 -10.89
CA GLY A 129 2.80 9.29 -11.38
C GLY A 129 1.29 9.32 -11.41
N GLY A 130 0.72 10.49 -11.22
CA GLY A 130 -0.71 10.63 -11.17
C GLY A 130 -1.19 12.06 -11.18
N TYR A 131 -2.50 12.19 -11.01
CA TYR A 131 -3.20 13.47 -10.98
C TYR A 131 -4.18 13.51 -9.82
N THR A 132 -4.16 14.59 -9.07
CA THR A 132 -5.06 14.88 -7.97
C THR A 132 -6.08 15.92 -8.38
N HIS A 133 -7.35 15.55 -8.31
CA HIS A 133 -8.49 16.43 -8.53
C HIS A 133 -9.09 16.86 -7.20
N MET A 134 -9.13 18.16 -6.95
CA MET A 134 -9.73 18.71 -5.73
C MET A 134 -11.27 18.66 -5.86
N LEU A 135 -11.93 17.95 -4.96
CA LEU A 135 -13.39 17.90 -4.85
C LEU A 135 -13.89 19.02 -3.92
N THR A 136 -13.20 19.20 -2.80
CA THR A 136 -13.47 20.25 -1.81
C THR A 136 -12.13 20.77 -1.26
N SER A 137 -12.18 21.75 -0.35
CA SER A 137 -10.98 22.25 0.35
C SER A 137 -10.21 21.19 1.13
N HIS A 138 -10.87 20.10 1.54
CA HIS A 138 -10.28 19.03 2.36
C HIS A 138 -10.32 17.64 1.70
N LEU A 139 -11.09 17.48 0.63
CA LEU A 139 -11.29 16.18 0.00
C LEU A 139 -10.84 16.20 -1.45
N ASN A 140 -9.93 15.31 -1.79
CA ASN A 140 -9.40 15.15 -3.14
C ASN A 140 -9.63 13.73 -3.65
N LEU A 141 -9.76 13.60 -4.95
CA LEU A 141 -9.74 12.33 -5.67
C LEU A 141 -8.43 12.23 -6.45
N GLU A 142 -7.70 11.14 -6.25
CA GLU A 142 -6.38 10.95 -6.84
C GLU A 142 -6.38 9.74 -7.77
N PHE A 143 -5.84 9.93 -8.97
CA PHE A 143 -5.63 8.88 -9.96
C PHE A 143 -4.13 8.71 -10.18
N GLY A 144 -3.66 7.46 -10.24
CA GLY A 144 -2.24 7.23 -10.45
C GLY A 144 -1.92 5.84 -10.96
N LEU A 145 -0.71 5.74 -11.50
CA LEU A 145 -0.11 4.49 -11.97
C LEU A 145 1.32 4.40 -11.44
N GLY A 146 1.79 3.19 -11.22
CA GLY A 146 3.15 2.94 -10.77
C GLY A 146 3.80 1.71 -11.36
N LEU A 147 5.12 1.73 -11.38
CA LEU A 147 5.98 0.59 -11.65
C LEU A 147 6.82 0.30 -10.41
N TRP A 148 6.91 -0.96 -10.05
CA TRP A 148 7.69 -1.41 -8.90
C TRP A 148 8.60 -2.56 -9.28
N GLY A 149 9.86 -2.49 -8.87
CA GLY A 149 10.85 -3.51 -9.12
C GLY A 149 11.80 -3.70 -7.95
N GLY A 150 12.41 -4.88 -7.88
CA GLY A 150 13.33 -5.22 -6.80
C GLY A 150 13.67 -6.70 -6.75
N LEU A 151 13.85 -7.21 -5.55
CA LEU A 151 14.18 -8.60 -5.26
C LEU A 151 13.00 -9.29 -4.58
N ASP A 152 12.72 -10.50 -5.02
CA ASP A 152 11.73 -11.43 -4.48
C ASP A 152 12.45 -12.68 -3.95
N VAL A 153 12.39 -12.92 -2.66
CA VAL A 153 12.89 -14.12 -2.01
C VAL A 153 11.69 -15.00 -1.69
N PHE A 154 11.57 -16.12 -2.35
CA PHE A 154 10.33 -16.89 -2.32
C PHE A 154 10.53 -18.39 -2.06
N LYS A 155 9.44 -19.01 -1.58
CA LYS A 155 9.24 -20.46 -1.50
C LYS A 155 7.91 -20.82 -2.14
N CYS A 156 7.91 -21.87 -2.93
CA CYS A 156 6.71 -22.45 -3.53
C CYS A 156 6.37 -23.78 -2.89
N TYR A 157 5.11 -23.99 -2.57
CA TYR A 157 4.58 -25.21 -2.00
C TYR A 157 3.56 -25.83 -2.95
N SER A 158 3.45 -27.16 -2.92
CA SER A 158 2.55 -27.92 -3.79
C SER A 158 1.07 -27.62 -3.52
N CYS A 159 0.73 -27.29 -2.29
CA CYS A 159 -0.62 -26.87 -1.90
C CYS A 159 -0.56 -26.03 -0.61
N PRO A 160 -1.64 -25.29 -0.27
CA PRO A 160 -1.67 -24.41 0.90
C PRO A 160 -1.51 -25.11 2.26
N ILE A 161 -1.76 -26.43 2.31
CA ILE A 161 -1.81 -27.23 3.55
C ILE A 161 -0.73 -28.31 3.58
N CYS A 162 -0.21 -28.74 2.41
CA CYS A 162 0.64 -29.93 2.31
C CYS A 162 2.05 -29.75 2.90
N GLY A 163 2.56 -28.53 3.01
CA GLY A 163 3.90 -28.26 3.52
C GLY A 163 5.07 -28.76 2.64
N VAL A 164 4.79 -29.37 1.49
CA VAL A 164 5.82 -29.87 0.57
C VAL A 164 6.38 -28.74 -0.27
N THR A 165 7.63 -28.40 -0.05
CA THR A 165 8.34 -27.36 -0.81
C THR A 165 8.69 -27.87 -2.20
N LEU A 166 8.22 -27.20 -3.24
CA LEU A 166 8.55 -27.50 -4.64
C LEU A 166 9.84 -26.80 -5.08
N SER A 167 9.96 -25.52 -4.71
CA SER A 167 11.12 -24.71 -5.08
C SER A 167 11.31 -23.55 -4.11
N SER A 168 12.53 -23.05 -4.04
CA SER A 168 12.84 -21.80 -3.34
C SER A 168 13.93 -21.06 -4.10
N GLY A 169 13.93 -19.75 -4.02
CA GLY A 169 14.91 -18.96 -4.75
C GLY A 169 14.83 -17.46 -4.50
N LYS A 170 15.71 -16.77 -5.22
CA LYS A 170 15.72 -15.31 -5.29
C LYS A 170 15.61 -14.89 -6.74
N THR A 171 14.74 -13.95 -7.04
CA THR A 171 14.59 -13.45 -8.40
C THR A 171 14.40 -11.94 -8.40
N ALA A 172 14.91 -11.27 -9.42
CA ALA A 172 14.56 -9.88 -9.66
C ALA A 172 13.17 -9.81 -10.31
N PHE A 173 12.41 -8.77 -10.00
CA PHE A 173 11.12 -8.52 -10.62
C PHE A 173 10.98 -7.05 -11.01
N LEU A 174 10.20 -6.81 -12.05
CA LEU A 174 9.68 -5.51 -12.45
C LEU A 174 8.26 -5.71 -12.92
N ARG A 175 7.32 -4.98 -12.36
CA ARG A 175 5.91 -5.11 -12.72
C ARG A 175 5.14 -3.80 -12.53
N PRO A 176 4.04 -3.61 -13.25
CA PRO A 176 3.05 -2.62 -12.88
C PRO A 176 2.59 -2.90 -11.45
N ASP A 177 2.53 -1.86 -10.65
CA ASP A 177 2.15 -2.01 -9.25
C ASP A 177 0.77 -1.42 -9.03
N ASP A 178 0.70 -0.17 -8.80
CA ASP A 178 -0.53 0.45 -8.36
C ASP A 178 -1.29 1.11 -9.53
N ILE A 179 -2.47 0.58 -9.82
CA ILE A 179 -3.53 1.42 -10.36
C ILE A 179 -4.21 2.04 -9.14
N MET A 180 -4.10 3.35 -8.99
CA MET A 180 -4.63 4.07 -7.84
C MET A 180 -5.86 4.87 -8.23
N ILE A 181 -6.94 4.64 -7.51
CA ILE A 181 -8.06 5.57 -7.39
C ILE A 181 -8.21 5.78 -5.89
N SER A 182 -7.66 6.88 -5.41
CA SER A 182 -7.57 7.13 -3.97
C SER A 182 -8.40 8.31 -3.54
N LEU A 183 -9.07 8.16 -2.42
CA LEU A 183 -9.69 9.26 -1.71
C LEU A 183 -8.67 9.82 -0.73
N VAL A 184 -8.45 11.13 -0.80
CA VAL A 184 -7.42 11.83 -0.02
C VAL A 184 -8.10 12.90 0.82
N TYR A 185 -7.95 12.83 2.12
CA TYR A 185 -8.40 13.86 3.04
C TYR A 185 -7.20 14.69 3.51
N VAL A 186 -7.31 15.99 3.40
CA VAL A 186 -6.27 16.98 3.74
C VAL A 186 -6.73 17.78 4.96
N PHE A 187 -5.89 17.79 6.00
CA PHE A 187 -6.15 18.46 7.28
C PHE A 187 -5.66 19.90 7.29
#